data_5953c9f3dde4c0a75ba2c4f4ba5670a7
#
_entry.id   5953c9f3dde4c0a75ba2c4f4ba5670a7
#
_cell.length_a   1.000
_cell.length_b   1.000
_cell.length_c   1.000
_cell.angle_alpha   90.00
_cell.angle_beta   90.00
_cell.angle_gamma   90.00
#
_symmetry.space_group_name_H-M   'P 1'
#
loop_
_entity.id
_entity.type
_entity.pdbx_description
1 polymer ?
#
loop_
_entity_poly.entity_id
_entity_poly.type
_entity_poly.pdbx_seq_one_letter_code
_entity_poly.pdbx_strand_id
1 'polypeptide(L)'
;AQPSSALHRYLGNETTVLLCDEENTPLSELSASEVTHVRPLATGVGLAWSQELRRHVSSVTEVDAPTIALIAYLPPSIAELNSLITRANEIDAKRILLCALISRTPAPDGEVQPSGLLRAITSAAKELEGSLPTCQITPLAVPWPKGDLSPEDLARAYGATEVVTGAERYPANAPTGYPVSSTEEIERARNTAWGKGAVVLFTGLSGSGKSTIAAALAELLRDEGARGVALLDGDAMRRSISAGLGFDRASRNTNVQRLGAAAAELARAGGIAIAAPIAPFAEGRALARKASVGLPFLLVHISTPLEVCEQRDRKGLYVKARAGTISDFTGISSPYEVPDDADLVIDASAVSAYEAAVSVKELLKKTAG
;
A
#
# COMPACT_ATOMS: atom_id res chain seq x y z
N ALA A 1 24.71 -12.08 11.14
CA ALA A 1 24.73 -11.15 12.29
C ALA A 1 23.99 -11.81 13.43
N GLN A 2 24.56 -11.82 14.64
CA GLN A 2 23.86 -12.35 15.82
C GLN A 2 22.63 -11.46 16.11
N PRO A 3 21.48 -12.06 16.51
CA PRO A 3 20.29 -11.30 16.88
C PRO A 3 20.63 -10.32 18.01
N SER A 4 20.06 -9.12 17.93
CA SER A 4 20.24 -8.16 19.02
C SER A 4 19.71 -8.77 20.31
N SER A 5 20.34 -8.47 21.43
CA SER A 5 19.93 -8.95 22.77
C SER A 5 18.49 -8.56 23.14
N ALA A 6 17.90 -7.60 22.43
CA ALA A 6 16.50 -7.20 22.54
C ALA A 6 15.57 -8.24 21.90
N LEU A 7 15.92 -8.83 20.76
CA LEU A 7 15.10 -9.86 20.10
C LEU A 7 15.04 -11.14 20.94
N HIS A 8 16.18 -11.56 21.55
CA HIS A 8 16.25 -12.71 22.46
C HIS A 8 15.37 -12.54 23.70
N ARG A 9 15.24 -11.33 24.22
CA ARG A 9 14.35 -11.05 25.37
C ARG A 9 12.86 -11.11 25.02
N TYR A 10 12.51 -10.86 23.75
CA TYR A 10 11.12 -10.94 23.29
C TYR A 10 10.68 -12.35 22.93
N LEU A 11 11.58 -13.20 22.47
CA LEU A 11 11.28 -14.56 22.00
C LEU A 11 11.07 -15.57 23.15
N GLY A 12 11.61 -15.32 24.34
CA GLY A 12 11.51 -16.24 25.47
C GLY A 12 11.97 -17.65 25.08
N ASN A 13 11.12 -18.65 25.30
CA ASN A 13 11.35 -20.06 24.94
C ASN A 13 10.74 -20.48 23.60
N GLU A 14 10.14 -19.56 22.83
CA GLU A 14 9.55 -19.89 21.56
C GLU A 14 10.62 -20.01 20.47
N THR A 15 10.52 -21.04 19.64
CA THR A 15 11.48 -21.32 18.57
C THR A 15 11.18 -20.53 17.31
N THR A 16 9.97 -19.96 17.19
CA THR A 16 9.51 -19.28 15.99
C THR A 16 8.56 -18.14 16.36
N VAL A 17 8.68 -16.99 15.70
CA VAL A 17 7.79 -15.83 15.85
C VAL A 17 7.27 -15.41 14.49
N LEU A 18 5.97 -15.15 14.40
CA LEU A 18 5.35 -14.57 13.24
C LEU A 18 5.41 -13.04 13.32
N LEU A 19 6.00 -12.42 12.31
CA LEU A 19 5.86 -10.99 12.07
C LEU A 19 4.57 -10.76 11.30
N CYS A 20 3.67 -9.99 11.87
CA CYS A 20 2.38 -9.67 11.27
C CYS A 20 2.29 -8.18 10.95
N ASP A 21 1.43 -7.82 9.99
CA ASP A 21 1.00 -6.43 9.79
C ASP A 21 0.03 -5.96 10.90
N GLU A 22 -0.45 -4.72 10.80
CA GLU A 22 -1.40 -4.14 11.76
C GLU A 22 -2.76 -4.87 11.78
N GLU A 23 -3.07 -5.66 10.73
CA GLU A 23 -4.27 -6.48 10.62
C GLU A 23 -4.03 -7.94 11.07
N ASN A 24 -2.88 -8.22 11.69
CA ASN A 24 -2.46 -9.55 12.14
C ASN A 24 -2.25 -10.57 11.00
N THR A 25 -1.98 -10.08 9.77
CA THR A 25 -1.62 -10.94 8.64
C THR A 25 -0.15 -11.34 8.79
N PRO A 26 0.19 -12.64 8.80
CA PRO A 26 1.57 -13.08 8.86
C PRO A 26 2.33 -12.60 7.61
N LEU A 27 3.38 -11.81 7.82
CA LEU A 27 4.27 -11.30 6.76
C LEU A 27 5.53 -12.13 6.65
N SER A 28 6.04 -12.63 7.78
CA SER A 28 7.28 -13.39 7.84
C SER A 28 7.34 -14.23 9.09
N GLU A 29 8.09 -15.32 9.02
CA GLU A 29 8.42 -16.17 10.16
C GLU A 29 9.89 -15.99 10.52
N LEU A 30 10.17 -15.70 11.79
CA LEU A 30 11.52 -15.62 12.37
C LEU A 30 11.77 -16.85 13.22
N SER A 31 12.83 -17.58 12.93
CA SER A 31 13.31 -18.67 13.79
C SER A 31 14.35 -18.17 14.79
N ALA A 32 14.24 -18.58 16.05
CA ALA A 32 15.18 -18.19 17.10
C ALA A 32 16.58 -18.82 16.93
N SER A 33 16.67 -19.96 16.23
CA SER A 33 17.95 -20.66 15.98
C SER A 33 18.71 -20.11 14.78
N GLU A 34 18.04 -19.42 13.85
CA GLU A 34 18.63 -18.86 12.64
C GLU A 34 17.96 -17.53 12.29
N VAL A 35 18.45 -16.43 12.81
CA VAL A 35 18.00 -15.06 12.46
C VAL A 35 18.31 -14.68 11.00
N THR A 36 18.91 -15.60 10.25
CA THR A 36 19.25 -15.42 8.84
C THR A 36 18.11 -15.73 7.86
N HIS A 37 17.03 -16.38 8.29
CA HIS A 37 15.94 -16.75 7.39
C HIS A 37 14.61 -16.12 7.81
N VAL A 38 14.36 -14.92 7.31
CA VAL A 38 12.99 -14.40 7.23
C VAL A 38 12.32 -15.08 6.02
N ARG A 39 11.49 -16.08 6.27
CA ARG A 39 10.68 -16.70 5.22
C ARG A 39 9.45 -15.84 4.99
N PRO A 40 9.26 -15.21 3.83
CA PRO A 40 8.04 -14.50 3.54
C PRO A 40 6.88 -15.51 3.49
N LEU A 41 5.91 -15.37 4.40
CA LEU A 41 4.71 -16.24 4.47
C LEU A 41 3.56 -15.70 3.62
N ALA A 42 3.52 -14.41 3.40
CA ALA A 42 2.55 -13.78 2.52
C ALA A 42 3.25 -12.75 1.65
N THR A 43 2.81 -12.66 0.42
CA THR A 43 3.01 -11.47 -0.39
C THR A 43 2.29 -10.35 0.34
N GLY A 44 3.03 -9.56 1.11
CA GLY A 44 2.45 -8.50 1.94
C GLY A 44 1.44 -7.68 1.16
N VAL A 45 0.39 -7.24 1.85
CA VAL A 45 -0.54 -6.23 1.34
C VAL A 45 0.28 -4.97 1.07
N GLY A 46 0.84 -4.89 -0.05
CA GLY A 46 1.64 -3.81 -0.58
C GLY A 46 1.55 -3.95 -2.06
N LEU A 47 1.57 -2.88 -2.71
CA LEU A 47 1.57 -2.64 -4.14
C LEU A 47 2.01 -3.90 -4.91
N ALA A 48 1.11 -4.54 -5.66
CA ALA A 48 1.36 -5.81 -6.37
C ALA A 48 2.63 -5.74 -7.24
N TRP A 49 2.95 -4.55 -7.77
CA TRP A 49 4.12 -4.25 -8.57
C TRP A 49 5.43 -4.19 -7.76
N SER A 50 5.40 -4.06 -6.42
CA SER A 50 6.62 -3.95 -5.60
C SER A 50 7.21 -5.32 -5.23
N GLN A 51 6.51 -6.43 -5.44
CA GLN A 51 6.97 -7.75 -5.02
C GLN A 51 8.19 -8.22 -5.81
N GLU A 52 8.22 -8.00 -7.12
CA GLU A 52 9.36 -8.37 -7.97
C GLU A 52 10.62 -7.56 -7.65
N LEU A 53 10.44 -6.33 -7.17
CA LEU A 53 11.54 -5.43 -6.82
C LEU A 53 11.97 -5.56 -5.36
N ARG A 54 11.21 -6.25 -4.52
CA ARG A 54 11.58 -6.58 -3.14
C ARG A 54 12.43 -7.83 -3.11
N ARG A 55 13.73 -7.66 -3.24
CA ARG A 55 14.68 -8.77 -3.15
C ARG A 55 15.24 -8.87 -1.75
N HIS A 56 15.42 -10.09 -1.27
CA HIS A 56 16.16 -10.33 -0.04
C HIS A 56 17.63 -9.95 -0.22
N VAL A 57 18.25 -9.37 0.80
CA VAL A 57 19.67 -8.97 0.74
C VAL A 57 20.56 -10.10 0.24
N SER A 58 20.37 -11.32 0.76
CA SER A 58 21.17 -12.49 0.35
C SER A 58 21.05 -12.87 -1.13
N SER A 59 19.95 -12.54 -1.79
CA SER A 59 19.79 -12.83 -3.22
C SER A 59 20.53 -11.83 -4.13
N VAL A 60 21.09 -10.78 -3.55
CA VAL A 60 21.79 -9.71 -4.28
C VAL A 60 23.26 -9.60 -3.89
N THR A 61 23.67 -10.15 -2.74
CA THR A 61 25.02 -10.00 -2.15
C THR A 61 26.06 -11.02 -2.62
N GLU A 62 25.73 -11.97 -3.47
CA GLU A 62 26.66 -13.08 -3.82
C GLU A 62 27.82 -12.71 -4.77
N VAL A 63 28.00 -11.44 -5.10
CA VAL A 63 29.04 -11.02 -6.06
C VAL A 63 30.04 -10.11 -5.36
N ASP A 64 31.25 -10.61 -5.16
CA ASP A 64 32.43 -9.82 -4.73
C ASP A 64 32.97 -9.01 -5.94
N ALA A 65 32.18 -8.02 -6.36
CA ALA A 65 32.49 -7.18 -7.51
C ALA A 65 32.19 -5.71 -7.20
N PRO A 66 32.94 -4.75 -7.78
CA PRO A 66 32.67 -3.34 -7.63
C PRO A 66 31.20 -3.02 -7.95
N THR A 67 30.47 -2.55 -6.96
CA THR A 67 29.03 -2.32 -7.02
C THR A 67 28.74 -0.89 -6.60
N ILE A 68 28.09 -0.12 -7.47
CA ILE A 68 27.62 1.23 -7.15
C ILE A 68 26.11 1.25 -6.97
N ALA A 69 25.63 1.94 -5.96
CA ALA A 69 24.20 2.15 -5.73
C ALA A 69 23.80 3.61 -5.96
N LEU A 70 22.67 3.83 -6.61
CA LEU A 70 21.94 5.11 -6.58
C LEU A 70 20.80 4.97 -5.58
N ILE A 71 20.80 5.82 -4.56
CA ILE A 71 19.65 5.97 -3.65
C ILE A 71 18.72 7.02 -4.24
N ALA A 72 17.54 6.60 -4.67
CA ALA A 72 16.55 7.46 -5.26
C ALA A 72 15.39 7.75 -4.28
N TYR A 73 15.24 9.01 -3.90
CA TYR A 73 14.08 9.53 -3.17
C TYR A 73 12.98 9.98 -4.12
N LEU A 74 13.38 10.39 -5.32
CA LEU A 74 12.55 10.91 -6.39
C LEU A 74 12.95 10.23 -7.70
N PRO A 75 12.12 10.30 -8.77
CA PRO A 75 12.52 9.87 -10.09
C PRO A 75 13.86 10.49 -10.49
N PRO A 76 14.83 9.67 -10.93
CA PRO A 76 16.18 10.15 -11.18
C PRO A 76 16.23 11.16 -12.34
N SER A 77 17.02 12.20 -12.18
CA SER A 77 17.34 13.19 -13.22
C SER A 77 18.41 12.68 -14.18
N ILE A 78 18.51 13.30 -15.36
CA ILE A 78 19.59 13.03 -16.32
C ILE A 78 20.97 13.29 -15.69
N ALA A 79 21.09 14.32 -14.85
CA ALA A 79 22.34 14.63 -14.16
C ALA A 79 22.77 13.53 -13.20
N GLU A 80 21.83 12.98 -12.43
CA GLU A 80 22.09 11.88 -11.50
C GLU A 80 22.47 10.59 -12.25
N LEU A 81 21.77 10.27 -13.35
CA LEU A 81 22.10 9.10 -14.18
C LEU A 81 23.46 9.26 -14.85
N ASN A 82 23.80 10.44 -15.37
CA ASN A 82 25.12 10.70 -15.94
C ASN A 82 26.25 10.63 -14.90
N SER A 83 26.00 11.13 -13.69
CA SER A 83 26.95 11.00 -12.57
C SER A 83 27.17 9.54 -12.21
N LEU A 84 26.10 8.75 -12.17
CA LEU A 84 26.16 7.31 -11.93
C LEU A 84 26.97 6.57 -13.01
N ILE A 85 26.71 6.87 -14.30
CA ILE A 85 27.44 6.30 -15.44
C ILE A 85 28.94 6.65 -15.35
N THR A 86 29.25 7.92 -15.10
CA THR A 86 30.65 8.38 -14.98
C THR A 86 31.35 7.63 -13.87
N ARG A 87 30.73 7.56 -12.71
CA ARG A 87 31.32 6.89 -11.55
C ARG A 87 31.46 5.39 -11.74
N ALA A 88 30.45 4.75 -12.36
CA ALA A 88 30.51 3.32 -12.68
C ALA A 88 31.70 2.98 -13.59
N ASN A 89 31.99 3.83 -14.58
CA ASN A 89 33.14 3.66 -15.47
C ASN A 89 34.48 3.89 -14.74
N GLU A 90 34.56 4.86 -13.83
CA GLU A 90 35.77 5.15 -13.06
C GLU A 90 36.22 3.98 -12.18
N ILE A 91 35.25 3.27 -11.55
CA ILE A 91 35.55 2.15 -10.66
C ILE A 91 35.49 0.78 -11.35
N ASP A 92 35.25 0.74 -12.67
CA ASP A 92 34.99 -0.49 -13.44
C ASP A 92 33.86 -1.33 -12.80
N ALA A 93 32.77 -0.66 -12.44
CA ALA A 93 31.65 -1.31 -11.78
C ALA A 93 31.11 -2.48 -12.60
N LYS A 94 30.83 -3.60 -11.95
CA LYS A 94 30.17 -4.77 -12.55
C LYS A 94 28.70 -4.82 -12.24
N ARG A 95 28.27 -4.09 -11.20
CA ARG A 95 26.88 -4.03 -10.78
C ARG A 95 26.45 -2.62 -10.43
N ILE A 96 25.20 -2.31 -10.78
CA ILE A 96 24.52 -1.07 -10.41
C ILE A 96 23.21 -1.43 -9.70
N LEU A 97 23.01 -0.86 -8.52
CA LEU A 97 21.78 -0.98 -7.75
C LEU A 97 21.01 0.35 -7.83
N LEU A 98 19.81 0.34 -8.35
CA LEU A 98 18.91 1.49 -8.31
C LEU A 98 17.93 1.31 -7.15
N CYS A 99 18.23 1.92 -6.02
CA CYS A 99 17.51 1.76 -4.76
C CYS A 99 16.43 2.82 -4.62
N ALA A 100 15.17 2.52 -4.94
CA ALA A 100 14.06 3.40 -4.61
C ALA A 100 13.72 3.29 -3.13
N LEU A 101 13.79 4.39 -2.39
CA LEU A 101 13.37 4.45 -0.99
C LEU A 101 11.86 4.58 -0.91
N ILE A 102 11.23 3.55 -0.37
CA ILE A 102 9.78 3.44 -0.27
C ILE A 102 9.31 3.73 1.15
N SER A 103 8.59 4.83 1.31
CA SER A 103 7.88 5.15 2.55
C SER A 103 6.58 4.34 2.66
N ARG A 104 6.16 4.01 3.89
CA ARG A 104 4.83 3.47 4.17
C ARG A 104 3.73 4.51 4.09
N THR A 105 4.07 5.78 4.28
CA THR A 105 3.15 6.90 4.12
C THR A 105 3.12 7.32 2.65
N PRO A 106 1.94 7.64 2.10
CA PRO A 106 1.85 8.22 0.77
C PRO A 106 2.68 9.50 0.68
N ALA A 107 3.21 9.78 -0.50
CA ALA A 107 3.81 11.08 -0.78
C ALA A 107 2.73 12.18 -0.73
N PRO A 108 3.10 13.43 -0.44
CA PRO A 108 2.19 14.56 -0.53
C PRO A 108 1.49 14.67 -1.88
N ASP A 109 0.31 15.31 -1.89
CA ASP A 109 -0.44 15.54 -3.13
C ASP A 109 0.39 16.33 -4.16
N GLY A 110 0.42 15.82 -5.37
CA GLY A 110 1.19 16.40 -6.47
C GLY A 110 2.66 15.97 -6.53
N GLU A 111 3.09 15.12 -5.61
CA GLU A 111 4.40 14.46 -5.65
C GLU A 111 4.27 13.01 -6.15
N VAL A 112 5.36 12.51 -6.74
CA VAL A 112 5.38 11.14 -7.27
C VAL A 112 5.23 10.14 -6.15
N GLN A 113 4.21 9.30 -6.27
CA GLN A 113 3.93 8.25 -5.31
C GLN A 113 4.99 7.12 -5.41
N PRO A 114 5.14 6.28 -4.38
CA PRO A 114 6.10 5.16 -4.38
C PRO A 114 6.03 4.27 -5.64
N SER A 115 4.83 4.06 -6.20
CA SER A 115 4.61 3.35 -7.46
C SER A 115 5.28 4.04 -8.64
N GLY A 116 5.12 5.33 -8.77
CA GLY A 116 5.74 6.13 -9.82
C GLY A 116 7.26 6.12 -9.71
N LEU A 117 7.80 6.23 -8.49
CA LEU A 117 9.25 6.13 -8.27
C LEU A 117 9.79 4.78 -8.75
N LEU A 118 9.11 3.68 -8.45
CA LEU A 118 9.54 2.35 -8.89
C LEU A 118 9.45 2.18 -10.41
N ARG A 119 8.42 2.72 -11.06
CA ARG A 119 8.36 2.71 -12.53
C ARG A 119 9.51 3.53 -13.13
N ALA A 120 9.79 4.70 -12.56
CA ALA A 120 10.89 5.56 -13.03
C ALA A 120 12.25 4.85 -12.92
N ILE A 121 12.58 4.24 -11.77
CA ILE A 121 13.85 3.51 -11.62
C ILE A 121 13.93 2.25 -12.49
N THR A 122 12.79 1.55 -12.71
CA THR A 122 12.75 0.38 -13.60
C THR A 122 13.01 0.77 -15.04
N SER A 123 12.47 1.91 -15.47
CA SER A 123 12.74 2.47 -16.80
C SER A 123 14.18 2.98 -16.91
N ALA A 124 14.69 3.68 -15.89
CA ALA A 124 16.08 4.11 -15.84
C ALA A 124 17.06 2.92 -15.89
N ALA A 125 16.71 1.78 -15.27
CA ALA A 125 17.52 0.57 -15.37
C ALA A 125 17.68 0.11 -16.82
N LYS A 126 16.59 0.09 -17.61
CA LYS A 126 16.62 -0.27 -19.03
C LYS A 126 17.43 0.72 -19.87
N GLU A 127 17.34 2.01 -19.58
CA GLU A 127 18.14 3.04 -20.26
C GLU A 127 19.64 2.86 -19.98
N LEU A 128 19.98 2.56 -18.72
CA LEU A 128 21.37 2.31 -18.30
C LEU A 128 21.95 1.02 -18.90
N GLU A 129 21.17 -0.04 -19.12
CA GLU A 129 21.62 -1.25 -19.82
C GLU A 129 22.18 -0.95 -21.20
N GLY A 130 21.57 0.01 -21.91
CA GLY A 130 22.07 0.51 -23.20
C GLY A 130 23.40 1.26 -23.09
N SER A 131 23.63 2.00 -22.01
CA SER A 131 24.83 2.82 -21.79
C SER A 131 25.98 2.03 -21.13
N LEU A 132 25.67 1.00 -20.37
CA LEU A 132 26.61 0.19 -19.59
C LEU A 132 26.36 -1.33 -19.82
N PRO A 133 26.58 -1.83 -21.02
CA PRO A 133 26.20 -3.21 -21.41
C PRO A 133 26.97 -4.30 -20.65
N THR A 134 28.06 -3.95 -19.98
CA THR A 134 28.87 -4.89 -19.17
C THR A 134 28.49 -4.92 -17.69
N CYS A 135 27.58 -4.05 -17.26
CA CYS A 135 27.09 -3.96 -15.89
C CYS A 135 25.77 -4.71 -15.72
N GLN A 136 25.64 -5.42 -14.63
CA GLN A 136 24.33 -5.93 -14.18
C GLN A 136 23.57 -4.81 -13.47
N ILE A 137 22.44 -4.37 -14.03
CA ILE A 137 21.63 -3.30 -13.44
C ILE A 137 20.43 -3.91 -12.72
N THR A 138 20.24 -3.56 -11.46
CA THR A 138 19.21 -4.13 -10.61
C THR A 138 18.39 -3.03 -9.93
N PRO A 139 17.15 -2.79 -10.35
CA PRO A 139 16.23 -1.93 -9.62
C PRO A 139 15.74 -2.64 -8.34
N LEU A 140 15.68 -1.90 -7.23
CA LEU A 140 15.29 -2.40 -5.92
C LEU A 140 14.30 -1.47 -5.24
N ALA A 141 13.25 -2.04 -4.65
CA ALA A 141 12.41 -1.36 -3.69
C ALA A 141 13.02 -1.54 -2.29
N VAL A 142 13.52 -0.48 -1.72
CA VAL A 142 14.17 -0.47 -0.40
C VAL A 142 13.25 0.24 0.58
N PRO A 143 12.87 -0.39 1.71
CA PRO A 143 12.03 0.27 2.70
C PRO A 143 12.77 1.44 3.33
N TRP A 144 12.04 2.52 3.64
CA TRP A 144 12.62 3.65 4.37
C TRP A 144 13.21 3.17 5.69
N PRO A 145 14.49 3.51 5.98
CA PRO A 145 15.15 3.04 7.19
C PRO A 145 14.44 3.54 8.45
N LYS A 146 14.49 2.73 9.51
CA LYS A 146 14.00 3.08 10.84
C LYS A 146 15.13 3.06 11.84
N GLY A 147 15.05 3.92 12.84
CA GLY A 147 16.08 4.05 13.87
C GLY A 147 17.35 4.71 13.34
N ASP A 148 18.50 4.19 13.73
CA ASP A 148 19.83 4.76 13.44
C ASP A 148 20.42 4.32 12.08
N LEU A 149 19.68 3.54 11.28
CA LEU A 149 20.13 3.08 9.95
C LEU A 149 19.97 4.21 8.93
N SER A 150 21.02 4.48 8.17
CA SER A 150 20.96 5.39 7.03
C SER A 150 20.55 4.65 5.74
N PRO A 151 20.05 5.37 4.72
CA PRO A 151 19.82 4.78 3.39
C PRO A 151 21.09 4.18 2.78
N GLU A 152 22.24 4.79 3.06
CA GLU A 152 23.56 4.32 2.63
C GLU A 152 23.92 2.97 3.28
N ASP A 153 23.62 2.78 4.57
CA ASP A 153 23.83 1.52 5.26
C ASP A 153 22.99 0.41 4.64
N LEU A 154 21.76 0.71 4.25
CA LEU A 154 20.91 -0.23 3.52
C LEU A 154 21.49 -0.58 2.15
N ALA A 155 21.95 0.40 1.37
CA ALA A 155 22.57 0.15 0.07
C ALA A 155 23.82 -0.74 0.21
N ARG A 156 24.65 -0.48 1.22
CA ARG A 156 25.81 -1.32 1.55
C ARG A 156 25.42 -2.74 1.98
N ALA A 157 24.32 -2.90 2.72
CA ALA A 157 23.79 -4.22 3.06
C ALA A 157 23.39 -5.03 1.80
N TYR A 158 22.99 -4.36 0.71
CA TYR A 158 22.76 -4.99 -0.60
C TYR A 158 24.05 -5.18 -1.42
N GLY A 159 25.20 -4.91 -0.85
CA GLY A 159 26.52 -5.14 -1.45
C GLY A 159 27.09 -3.95 -2.22
N ALA A 160 26.55 -2.75 -2.04
CA ALA A 160 27.14 -1.56 -2.64
C ALA A 160 28.51 -1.25 -2.00
N THR A 161 29.54 -1.11 -2.84
CA THR A 161 30.87 -0.64 -2.45
C THR A 161 30.92 0.89 -2.47
N GLU A 162 30.14 1.51 -3.35
CA GLU A 162 29.96 2.95 -3.43
C GLU A 162 28.49 3.32 -3.50
N VAL A 163 28.15 4.51 -2.99
CA VAL A 163 26.79 5.00 -2.95
C VAL A 163 26.72 6.43 -3.49
N VAL A 164 25.83 6.65 -4.42
CA VAL A 164 25.42 7.97 -4.91
C VAL A 164 24.02 8.24 -4.34
N THR A 165 23.86 9.37 -3.69
CA THR A 165 22.57 9.79 -3.13
C THR A 165 21.90 10.76 -4.07
N GLY A 166 20.68 10.45 -4.48
CA GLY A 166 19.85 11.33 -5.33
C GLY A 166 19.28 12.52 -4.56
N ALA A 167 18.63 13.41 -5.27
CA ALA A 167 17.98 14.59 -4.70
C ALA A 167 16.79 14.20 -3.82
N GLU A 168 16.69 14.82 -2.64
CA GLU A 168 15.56 14.63 -1.71
C GLU A 168 14.35 15.51 -2.04
N ARG A 169 14.54 16.54 -2.87
CA ARG A 169 13.50 17.50 -3.24
C ARG A 169 13.58 17.86 -4.72
N TYR A 170 12.43 18.03 -5.35
CA TYR A 170 12.38 18.56 -6.71
C TYR A 170 12.98 19.99 -6.76
N PRO A 171 13.80 20.28 -7.76
CA PRO A 171 14.20 21.66 -8.02
C PRO A 171 12.96 22.49 -8.35
N ALA A 172 12.97 23.77 -7.92
CA ALA A 172 11.82 24.68 -8.06
C ALA A 172 11.28 24.82 -9.49
N ASN A 173 12.11 24.56 -10.50
CA ASN A 173 11.80 24.73 -11.92
C ASN A 173 11.74 23.42 -12.72
N ALA A 174 11.42 22.27 -12.08
CA ALA A 174 11.24 21.03 -12.84
C ALA A 174 10.08 21.14 -13.85
N PRO A 175 10.20 20.63 -15.11
CA PRO A 175 10.75 19.31 -15.45
C PRO A 175 11.89 19.28 -16.50
N THR A 176 12.68 20.32 -16.65
CA THR A 176 13.85 20.25 -17.53
C THR A 176 14.98 19.48 -16.85
N GLY A 177 15.54 18.49 -17.52
CA GLY A 177 16.66 17.69 -16.99
C GLY A 177 16.27 16.32 -16.45
N TYR A 178 15.07 15.83 -16.75
CA TYR A 178 14.64 14.48 -16.45
C TYR A 178 14.52 13.61 -17.71
N PRO A 179 14.80 12.29 -17.64
CA PRO A 179 14.47 11.36 -18.70
C PRO A 179 12.96 11.35 -18.97
N VAL A 180 12.55 10.86 -20.13
CA VAL A 180 11.12 10.79 -20.50
C VAL A 180 10.31 10.02 -19.45
N SER A 181 10.82 8.87 -18.99
CA SER A 181 10.19 8.03 -17.99
C SER A 181 9.97 8.74 -16.63
N SER A 182 10.97 9.50 -16.17
CA SER A 182 10.84 10.29 -14.93
C SER A 182 9.88 11.48 -15.13
N THR A 183 9.90 12.12 -16.29
CA THR A 183 8.99 13.22 -16.64
C THR A 183 7.53 12.75 -16.65
N GLU A 184 7.24 11.61 -17.27
CA GLU A 184 5.89 11.02 -17.28
C GLU A 184 5.34 10.78 -15.87
N GLU A 185 6.16 10.29 -14.95
CA GLU A 185 5.72 10.06 -13.58
C GLU A 185 5.51 11.36 -12.80
N ILE A 186 6.34 12.38 -13.03
CA ILE A 186 6.18 13.71 -12.44
C ILE A 186 4.90 14.37 -12.96
N GLU A 187 4.63 14.28 -14.26
CA GLU A 187 3.42 14.83 -14.88
C GLU A 187 2.15 14.08 -14.39
N ARG A 188 2.23 12.76 -14.27
CA ARG A 188 1.16 11.93 -13.71
C ARG A 188 0.79 12.37 -12.31
N ALA A 189 1.78 12.56 -11.43
CA ALA A 189 1.58 13.01 -10.06
C ALA A 189 0.98 14.42 -9.97
N ARG A 190 1.29 15.28 -10.94
CA ARG A 190 0.77 16.66 -11.03
C ARG A 190 -0.57 16.76 -11.74
N ASN A 191 -1.05 15.68 -12.34
CA ASN A 191 -2.33 15.66 -13.04
C ASN A 191 -3.48 15.97 -12.09
N THR A 192 -4.35 16.90 -12.47
CA THR A 192 -5.50 17.35 -11.67
C THR A 192 -6.84 16.89 -12.27
N ALA A 193 -6.81 15.86 -13.11
CA ALA A 193 -7.99 15.37 -13.84
C ALA A 193 -9.12 14.80 -12.94
N TRP A 194 -8.86 14.56 -11.67
CA TRP A 194 -9.86 14.18 -10.68
C TRP A 194 -10.59 15.42 -10.16
N GLY A 195 -11.52 15.96 -10.96
CA GLY A 195 -12.08 17.32 -10.77
C GLY A 195 -13.13 17.47 -9.68
N LYS A 196 -13.80 16.41 -9.24
CA LYS A 196 -14.87 16.47 -8.24
C LYS A 196 -14.59 15.48 -7.12
N GLY A 197 -14.87 15.90 -5.88
CA GLY A 197 -14.83 14.99 -4.74
C GLY A 197 -15.88 13.88 -4.86
N ALA A 198 -15.57 12.72 -4.32
CA ALA A 198 -16.42 11.53 -4.40
C ALA A 198 -16.38 10.70 -3.13
N VAL A 199 -17.41 9.89 -2.91
CA VAL A 199 -17.48 8.90 -1.83
C VAL A 199 -17.53 7.50 -2.41
N VAL A 200 -16.63 6.62 -1.93
CA VAL A 200 -16.68 5.18 -2.20
C VAL A 200 -16.92 4.46 -0.87
N LEU A 201 -18.08 3.84 -0.73
CA LEU A 201 -18.44 3.05 0.44
C LEU A 201 -18.34 1.57 0.11
N PHE A 202 -17.39 0.89 0.73
CA PHE A 202 -17.29 -0.57 0.70
C PHE A 202 -18.22 -1.18 1.76
N THR A 203 -18.82 -2.32 1.42
CA THR A 203 -19.56 -3.16 2.37
C THR A 203 -19.23 -4.63 2.14
N GLY A 204 -19.41 -5.47 3.15
CA GLY A 204 -19.11 -6.91 3.10
C GLY A 204 -18.67 -7.46 4.46
N LEU A 205 -18.53 -8.77 4.58
CA LEU A 205 -18.20 -9.48 5.81
C LEU A 205 -16.80 -9.11 6.34
N SER A 206 -16.54 -9.38 7.62
CA SER A 206 -15.17 -9.33 8.16
C SER A 206 -14.28 -10.29 7.37
N GLY A 207 -13.04 -9.92 7.07
CA GLY A 207 -12.15 -10.80 6.29
C GLY A 207 -12.45 -10.89 4.79
N SER A 208 -13.49 -10.18 4.27
CA SER A 208 -13.85 -10.26 2.85
C SER A 208 -12.85 -9.57 1.90
N GLY A 209 -11.91 -8.76 2.41
CA GLY A 209 -10.90 -8.07 1.59
C GLY A 209 -11.15 -6.57 1.39
N LYS A 210 -12.19 -5.98 2.00
CA LYS A 210 -12.54 -4.55 1.86
C LYS A 210 -11.37 -3.60 2.11
N SER A 211 -10.73 -3.71 3.27
CA SER A 211 -9.62 -2.81 3.65
C SER A 211 -8.44 -2.93 2.68
N THR A 212 -8.15 -4.15 2.21
CA THR A 212 -7.08 -4.42 1.24
C THR A 212 -7.38 -3.75 -0.12
N ILE A 213 -8.60 -3.92 -0.62
CA ILE A 213 -9.03 -3.33 -1.90
C ILE A 213 -9.12 -1.80 -1.77
N ALA A 214 -9.64 -1.30 -0.64
CA ALA A 214 -9.72 0.13 -0.36
C ALA A 214 -8.33 0.79 -0.30
N ALA A 215 -7.36 0.13 0.30
CA ALA A 215 -5.97 0.59 0.32
C ALA A 215 -5.36 0.61 -1.10
N ALA A 216 -5.54 -0.47 -1.87
CA ALA A 216 -5.09 -0.53 -3.25
C ALA A 216 -5.74 0.55 -4.13
N LEU A 217 -7.04 0.81 -3.96
CA LEU A 217 -7.73 1.90 -4.64
C LEU A 217 -7.15 3.27 -4.28
N ALA A 218 -6.91 3.53 -2.99
CA ALA A 218 -6.33 4.79 -2.55
C ALA A 218 -4.94 5.02 -3.17
N GLU A 219 -4.12 3.97 -3.27
CA GLU A 219 -2.81 4.04 -3.93
C GLU A 219 -2.93 4.34 -5.42
N LEU A 220 -3.82 3.62 -6.15
CA LEU A 220 -4.05 3.85 -7.57
C LEU A 220 -4.51 5.28 -7.86
N LEU A 221 -5.43 5.81 -7.04
CA LEU A 221 -5.94 7.16 -7.22
C LEU A 221 -4.85 8.21 -7.00
N ARG A 222 -4.04 8.06 -5.94
CA ARG A 222 -2.91 8.96 -5.68
C ARG A 222 -1.85 8.87 -6.77
N ASP A 223 -1.57 7.67 -7.25
CA ASP A 223 -0.62 7.44 -8.35
C ASP A 223 -1.05 8.12 -9.65
N GLU A 224 -2.34 8.23 -9.89
CA GLU A 224 -2.91 8.97 -11.03
C GLU A 224 -3.12 10.48 -10.74
N GLY A 225 -2.54 11.00 -9.65
CA GLY A 225 -2.58 12.41 -9.30
C GLY A 225 -3.86 12.87 -8.60
N ALA A 226 -4.73 11.97 -8.15
CA ALA A 226 -5.89 12.35 -7.35
C ALA A 226 -5.44 12.98 -6.02
N ARG A 227 -6.03 14.12 -5.69
CA ARG A 227 -5.71 14.87 -4.47
C ARG A 227 -6.75 14.63 -3.39
N GLY A 228 -6.34 14.78 -2.11
CA GLY A 228 -7.24 14.64 -0.99
C GLY A 228 -7.82 13.22 -0.85
N VAL A 229 -7.08 12.17 -1.25
CA VAL A 229 -7.56 10.79 -1.11
C VAL A 229 -7.47 10.35 0.34
N ALA A 230 -8.61 10.17 1.00
CA ALA A 230 -8.73 9.77 2.38
C ALA A 230 -9.26 8.33 2.50
N LEU A 231 -8.52 7.47 3.21
CA LEU A 231 -8.96 6.12 3.56
C LEU A 231 -9.55 6.15 4.97
N LEU A 232 -10.84 5.87 5.08
CA LEU A 232 -11.61 5.79 6.31
C LEU A 232 -11.81 4.31 6.68
N ASP A 233 -10.79 3.72 7.32
CA ASP A 233 -10.87 2.34 7.78
C ASP A 233 -11.87 2.19 8.91
N GLY A 234 -12.74 1.16 8.83
CA GLY A 234 -13.83 0.97 9.78
C GLY A 234 -13.38 0.76 11.22
N ASP A 235 -12.27 0.07 11.45
CA ASP A 235 -11.74 -0.19 12.80
C ASP A 235 -11.06 1.05 13.38
N ALA A 236 -10.30 1.79 12.57
CA ALA A 236 -9.69 3.05 12.97
C ALA A 236 -10.76 4.09 13.34
N MET A 237 -11.80 4.20 12.52
CA MET A 237 -12.90 5.13 12.76
C MET A 237 -13.74 4.77 14.00
N ARG A 238 -13.86 3.48 14.34
CA ARG A 238 -14.51 3.08 15.60
C ARG A 238 -13.77 3.57 16.83
N ARG A 239 -12.45 3.64 16.78
CA ARG A 239 -11.64 4.15 17.90
C ARG A 239 -11.68 5.67 18.04
N SER A 240 -12.11 6.39 17.00
CA SER A 240 -12.14 7.85 16.94
C SER A 240 -13.58 8.38 16.90
N ILE A 241 -14.13 8.65 15.73
CA ILE A 241 -15.43 9.30 15.54
C ILE A 241 -16.63 8.48 16.04
N SER A 242 -16.45 7.17 16.20
CA SER A 242 -17.47 6.25 16.70
C SER A 242 -17.09 5.59 18.03
N ALA A 243 -16.16 6.19 18.78
CA ALA A 243 -15.81 5.73 20.12
C ALA A 243 -17.05 5.63 21.01
N GLY A 244 -17.14 4.56 21.80
CA GLY A 244 -18.26 4.30 22.71
C GLY A 244 -19.49 3.61 22.08
N LEU A 245 -19.53 3.41 20.75
CA LEU A 245 -20.62 2.64 20.12
C LEU A 245 -20.42 1.14 20.34
N GLY A 246 -21.52 0.44 20.67
CA GLY A 246 -21.59 -1.01 20.76
C GLY A 246 -21.62 -1.72 19.40
N PHE A 247 -22.01 -2.99 19.41
CA PHE A 247 -22.11 -3.83 18.22
C PHE A 247 -23.56 -4.25 17.88
N ASP A 248 -24.53 -3.72 18.61
CA ASP A 248 -25.95 -3.85 18.29
C ASP A 248 -26.30 -3.15 16.97
N ARG A 249 -27.50 -3.42 16.43
CA ARG A 249 -27.98 -2.90 15.15
C ARG A 249 -27.93 -1.36 15.10
N ALA A 250 -28.42 -0.68 16.14
CA ALA A 250 -28.51 0.77 16.20
C ALA A 250 -27.11 1.40 16.21
N SER A 251 -26.21 0.87 17.04
CA SER A 251 -24.80 1.31 17.13
C SER A 251 -24.07 1.12 15.78
N ARG A 252 -24.32 0.01 15.09
CA ARG A 252 -23.73 -0.25 13.75
C ARG A 252 -24.26 0.73 12.71
N ASN A 253 -25.55 1.02 12.66
CA ASN A 253 -26.13 2.02 11.75
C ASN A 253 -25.58 3.41 12.05
N THR A 254 -25.51 3.80 13.34
CA THR A 254 -24.90 5.06 13.76
C THR A 254 -23.44 5.17 13.33
N ASN A 255 -22.66 4.09 13.46
CA ASN A 255 -21.27 4.08 13.00
C ASN A 255 -21.18 4.33 11.49
N VAL A 256 -22.00 3.64 10.67
CA VAL A 256 -21.99 3.81 9.20
C VAL A 256 -22.48 5.22 8.82
N GLN A 257 -23.47 5.75 9.52
CA GLN A 257 -23.96 7.12 9.32
C GLN A 257 -22.86 8.16 9.59
N ARG A 258 -22.15 8.07 10.73
CA ARG A 258 -21.06 8.98 11.08
C ARG A 258 -19.93 8.91 10.07
N LEU A 259 -19.58 7.71 9.64
CA LEU A 259 -18.55 7.47 8.65
C LEU A 259 -18.95 8.06 7.29
N GLY A 260 -20.21 7.84 6.86
CA GLY A 260 -20.76 8.42 5.63
C GLY A 260 -20.79 9.95 5.67
N ALA A 261 -21.15 10.56 6.81
CA ALA A 261 -21.11 12.00 6.97
C ALA A 261 -19.69 12.56 6.87
N ALA A 262 -18.71 11.95 7.54
CA ALA A 262 -17.30 12.35 7.44
C ALA A 262 -16.77 12.22 6.01
N ALA A 263 -17.12 11.12 5.32
CA ALA A 263 -16.74 10.90 3.94
C ALA A 263 -17.35 11.97 3.01
N ALA A 264 -18.61 12.33 3.23
CA ALA A 264 -19.29 13.36 2.43
C ALA A 264 -18.66 14.75 2.63
N GLU A 265 -18.25 15.12 3.84
CA GLU A 265 -17.55 16.41 4.08
C GLU A 265 -16.19 16.46 3.38
N LEU A 266 -15.42 15.36 3.42
CA LEU A 266 -14.15 15.26 2.68
C LEU A 266 -14.40 15.40 1.17
N ALA A 267 -15.45 14.76 0.65
CA ALA A 267 -15.80 14.85 -0.77
C ALA A 267 -16.29 16.26 -1.15
N ARG A 268 -17.03 16.97 -0.30
CA ARG A 268 -17.42 18.37 -0.54
C ARG A 268 -16.20 19.30 -0.60
N ALA A 269 -15.16 18.99 0.15
CA ALA A 269 -13.89 19.70 0.09
C ALA A 269 -13.04 19.36 -1.15
N GLY A 270 -13.57 18.52 -2.06
CA GLY A 270 -12.90 18.13 -3.31
C GLY A 270 -12.05 16.85 -3.21
N GLY A 271 -12.04 16.18 -2.06
CA GLY A 271 -11.30 14.93 -1.86
C GLY A 271 -12.08 13.71 -2.31
N ILE A 272 -11.38 12.55 -2.42
CA ILE A 272 -12.00 11.25 -2.63
C ILE A 272 -11.96 10.48 -1.31
N ALA A 273 -13.12 10.25 -0.72
CA ALA A 273 -13.25 9.54 0.55
C ALA A 273 -13.58 8.06 0.29
N ILE A 274 -12.72 7.16 0.75
CA ILE A 274 -12.87 5.71 0.63
C ILE A 274 -13.17 5.16 2.01
N ALA A 275 -14.40 4.70 2.25
CA ALA A 275 -14.84 4.16 3.53
C ALA A 275 -15.03 2.64 3.44
N ALA A 276 -14.43 1.88 4.37
CA ALA A 276 -14.42 0.41 4.33
C ALA A 276 -14.98 -0.27 5.60
N PRO A 277 -16.17 0.12 6.11
CA PRO A 277 -16.83 -0.59 7.21
C PRO A 277 -17.46 -1.91 6.73
N ILE A 278 -17.92 -2.74 7.66
CA ILE A 278 -18.79 -3.89 7.34
C ILE A 278 -20.11 -3.40 6.73
N ALA A 279 -20.72 -2.35 7.28
CA ALA A 279 -22.00 -1.76 6.88
C ALA A 279 -23.10 -2.81 6.64
N PRO A 280 -23.44 -3.65 7.66
CA PRO A 280 -24.20 -4.87 7.44
C PRO A 280 -25.68 -4.62 7.10
N PHE A 281 -26.22 -3.46 7.41
CA PHE A 281 -27.66 -3.17 7.29
C PHE A 281 -27.94 -2.14 6.21
N ALA A 282 -29.00 -2.35 5.44
CA ALA A 282 -29.44 -1.45 4.36
C ALA A 282 -29.71 -0.03 4.87
N GLU A 283 -30.30 0.11 6.06
CA GLU A 283 -30.57 1.40 6.70
C GLU A 283 -29.28 2.24 6.88
N GLY A 284 -28.21 1.65 7.43
CA GLY A 284 -26.95 2.35 7.62
C GLY A 284 -26.31 2.79 6.31
N ARG A 285 -26.36 1.95 5.26
CA ARG A 285 -25.87 2.28 3.92
C ARG A 285 -26.70 3.42 3.27
N ALA A 286 -28.03 3.37 3.43
CA ALA A 286 -28.93 4.44 2.95
C ALA A 286 -28.65 5.77 3.65
N LEU A 287 -28.35 5.78 4.96
CA LEU A 287 -27.98 6.99 5.70
C LEU A 287 -26.64 7.57 5.19
N ALA A 288 -25.66 6.74 4.87
CA ALA A 288 -24.40 7.19 4.28
C ALA A 288 -24.61 7.78 2.86
N ARG A 289 -25.41 7.12 2.02
CA ARG A 289 -25.80 7.62 0.68
C ARG A 289 -26.54 8.96 0.80
N LYS A 290 -27.47 9.09 1.74
CA LYS A 290 -28.19 10.34 2.01
C LYS A 290 -27.26 11.49 2.42
N ALA A 291 -26.25 11.23 3.24
CA ALA A 291 -25.25 12.23 3.61
C ALA A 291 -24.45 12.74 2.40
N SER A 292 -24.33 11.94 1.35
CA SER A 292 -23.58 12.22 0.12
C SER A 292 -24.44 12.80 -1.01
N VAL A 293 -25.65 13.26 -0.74
CA VAL A 293 -26.51 13.87 -1.78
C VAL A 293 -25.78 15.03 -2.45
N GLY A 294 -25.83 15.05 -3.79
CA GLY A 294 -25.15 16.03 -4.63
C GLY A 294 -23.67 15.72 -4.91
N LEU A 295 -23.15 14.60 -4.41
CA LEU A 295 -21.80 14.10 -4.67
C LEU A 295 -21.86 12.79 -5.46
N PRO A 296 -20.86 12.47 -6.28
CA PRO A 296 -20.61 11.12 -6.75
C PRO A 296 -20.50 10.16 -5.56
N PHE A 297 -21.32 9.10 -5.56
CA PHE A 297 -21.34 8.09 -4.51
C PHE A 297 -21.37 6.70 -5.12
N LEU A 298 -20.42 5.85 -4.75
CA LEU A 298 -20.38 4.44 -5.13
C LEU A 298 -20.55 3.54 -3.91
N LEU A 299 -21.48 2.60 -3.98
CA LEU A 299 -21.60 1.48 -3.04
C LEU A 299 -20.98 0.24 -3.67
N VAL A 300 -19.87 -0.24 -3.09
CA VAL A 300 -19.13 -1.42 -3.55
C VAL A 300 -19.33 -2.57 -2.58
N HIS A 301 -19.97 -3.64 -3.03
CA HIS A 301 -20.18 -4.86 -2.25
C HIS A 301 -19.06 -5.86 -2.50
N ILE A 302 -18.30 -6.18 -1.46
CA ILE A 302 -17.32 -7.27 -1.51
C ILE A 302 -18.01 -8.55 -1.03
N SER A 303 -18.38 -9.37 -2.03
CA SER A 303 -19.25 -10.55 -1.89
C SER A 303 -18.49 -11.84 -1.60
N THR A 304 -17.27 -11.77 -1.11
CA THR A 304 -16.49 -12.95 -0.71
C THR A 304 -17.33 -13.88 0.17
N PRO A 305 -17.44 -15.19 -0.16
CA PRO A 305 -18.23 -16.14 0.59
C PRO A 305 -17.83 -16.22 2.07
N LEU A 306 -18.82 -16.49 2.94
CA LEU A 306 -18.60 -16.58 4.39
C LEU A 306 -17.53 -17.61 4.75
N GLU A 307 -17.55 -18.77 4.09
CA GLU A 307 -16.60 -19.85 4.31
C GLU A 307 -15.16 -19.42 4.04
N VAL A 308 -14.95 -18.61 2.99
CA VAL A 308 -13.64 -18.05 2.65
C VAL A 308 -13.22 -17.01 3.69
N CYS A 309 -14.16 -16.18 4.16
CA CYS A 309 -13.90 -15.21 5.21
C CYS A 309 -13.50 -15.89 6.53
N GLU A 310 -14.20 -16.98 6.90
CA GLU A 310 -13.88 -17.80 8.07
C GLU A 310 -12.52 -18.49 7.96
N GLN A 311 -12.18 -19.05 6.78
CA GLN A 311 -10.87 -19.65 6.54
C GLN A 311 -9.73 -18.64 6.68
N ARG A 312 -9.94 -17.39 6.23
CA ARG A 312 -8.96 -16.32 6.37
C ARG A 312 -8.79 -15.91 7.82
N ASP A 313 -9.86 -15.77 8.58
CA ASP A 313 -10.00 -15.32 9.98
C ASP A 313 -8.80 -14.57 10.57
N ARG A 314 -8.28 -13.59 9.85
CA ARG A 314 -7.02 -12.87 10.15
C ARG A 314 -6.97 -12.31 11.59
N LYS A 315 -8.12 -12.00 12.17
CA LYS A 315 -8.25 -11.39 13.51
C LYS A 315 -8.68 -12.40 14.57
N GLY A 316 -8.87 -13.67 14.23
CA GLY A 316 -9.38 -14.72 15.11
C GLY A 316 -10.82 -14.43 15.62
N LEU A 317 -11.58 -13.60 14.88
CA LEU A 317 -12.91 -13.17 15.31
C LEU A 317 -13.98 -14.23 15.01
N TYR A 318 -13.85 -14.97 13.91
CA TYR A 318 -14.78 -16.05 13.57
C TYR A 318 -14.69 -17.21 14.56
N VAL A 319 -13.50 -17.62 14.93
CA VAL A 319 -13.28 -18.64 15.96
C VAL A 319 -13.95 -18.21 17.27
N LYS A 320 -13.80 -16.97 17.69
CA LYS A 320 -14.43 -16.43 18.91
C LYS A 320 -15.95 -16.35 18.78
N ALA A 321 -16.47 -15.96 17.61
CA ALA A 321 -17.92 -15.88 17.37
C ALA A 321 -18.56 -17.28 17.38
N ARG A 322 -17.92 -18.28 16.74
CA ARG A 322 -18.37 -19.68 16.76
C ARG A 322 -18.33 -20.29 18.16
N ALA A 323 -17.33 -19.90 18.96
CA ALA A 323 -17.26 -20.31 20.38
C ALA A 323 -18.24 -19.57 21.30
N GLY A 324 -19.06 -18.64 20.78
CA GLY A 324 -20.01 -17.85 21.55
C GLY A 324 -19.40 -16.77 22.45
N THR A 325 -18.09 -16.51 22.33
CA THR A 325 -17.41 -15.48 23.14
C THR A 325 -17.60 -14.05 22.58
N ILE A 326 -18.07 -13.93 21.35
CA ILE A 326 -18.48 -12.66 20.74
C ILE A 326 -19.95 -12.80 20.36
N SER A 327 -20.81 -11.94 20.94
CA SER A 327 -22.20 -11.78 20.52
C SER A 327 -22.31 -10.88 19.29
N ASP A 328 -23.43 -10.95 18.60
CA ASP A 328 -23.77 -10.04 17.49
C ASP A 328 -22.73 -9.94 16.36
N PHE A 329 -22.03 -11.05 16.07
CA PHE A 329 -21.02 -11.08 15.00
C PHE A 329 -21.69 -11.25 13.63
N THR A 330 -21.44 -10.29 12.72
CA THR A 330 -22.05 -10.26 11.38
C THR A 330 -21.68 -11.50 10.57
N GLY A 331 -22.68 -12.19 10.06
CA GLY A 331 -22.55 -13.44 9.28
C GLY A 331 -22.60 -14.72 10.12
N ILE A 332 -22.52 -14.62 11.47
CA ILE A 332 -22.63 -15.77 12.37
C ILE A 332 -23.88 -15.64 13.26
N SER A 333 -23.88 -14.71 14.22
CA SER A 333 -24.98 -14.48 15.17
C SER A 333 -25.77 -13.20 14.89
N SER A 334 -25.33 -12.39 13.92
CA SER A 334 -26.01 -11.19 13.44
C SER A 334 -26.10 -11.23 11.92
N PRO A 335 -27.24 -10.81 11.32
CA PRO A 335 -27.40 -10.88 9.86
C PRO A 335 -26.52 -9.86 9.12
N TYR A 336 -26.22 -10.20 7.88
CA TYR A 336 -25.70 -9.30 6.87
C TYR A 336 -26.78 -9.14 5.77
N GLU A 337 -27.31 -7.94 5.62
CA GLU A 337 -28.28 -7.63 4.59
C GLU A 337 -27.51 -7.33 3.30
N VAL A 338 -27.53 -8.28 2.36
CA VAL A 338 -26.86 -8.12 1.05
C VAL A 338 -27.45 -6.92 0.32
N PRO A 339 -26.63 -5.96 -0.15
CA PRO A 339 -27.17 -4.81 -0.89
C PRO A 339 -27.69 -5.24 -2.26
N ASP A 340 -28.90 -4.83 -2.58
CA ASP A 340 -29.54 -4.96 -3.89
C ASP A 340 -29.27 -3.72 -4.77
N ASP A 341 -28.78 -2.62 -4.16
CA ASP A 341 -28.48 -1.33 -4.75
C ASP A 341 -26.98 -1.06 -4.90
N ALA A 342 -26.12 -2.10 -4.87
CA ALA A 342 -24.69 -1.94 -5.06
C ALA A 342 -24.36 -1.53 -6.49
N ASP A 343 -23.54 -0.48 -6.64
CA ASP A 343 -23.05 -0.01 -7.94
C ASP A 343 -22.03 -0.98 -8.56
N LEU A 344 -21.33 -1.77 -7.70
CA LEU A 344 -20.40 -2.80 -8.10
C LEU A 344 -20.36 -3.93 -7.06
N VAL A 345 -20.35 -5.18 -7.55
CA VAL A 345 -20.21 -6.38 -6.72
C VAL A 345 -18.92 -7.10 -7.11
N ILE A 346 -18.08 -7.42 -6.14
CA ILE A 346 -16.77 -8.05 -6.36
C ILE A 346 -16.61 -9.25 -5.42
N ASP A 347 -16.36 -10.42 -5.98
CA ASP A 347 -15.88 -11.57 -5.21
C ASP A 347 -14.35 -11.52 -5.12
N ALA A 348 -13.83 -11.12 -3.95
CA ALA A 348 -12.39 -11.04 -3.71
C ALA A 348 -11.74 -12.41 -3.39
N SER A 349 -12.42 -13.52 -3.63
CA SER A 349 -11.79 -14.83 -3.72
C SER A 349 -11.36 -15.17 -5.16
N ALA A 350 -11.97 -14.52 -6.16
CA ALA A 350 -11.76 -14.78 -7.58
C ALA A 350 -10.81 -13.80 -8.27
N VAL A 351 -10.54 -12.63 -7.65
CA VAL A 351 -9.71 -11.56 -8.23
C VAL A 351 -8.72 -11.02 -7.22
N SER A 352 -7.60 -10.49 -7.70
CA SER A 352 -6.63 -9.80 -6.84
C SER A 352 -7.18 -8.46 -6.33
N ALA A 353 -6.62 -7.97 -5.22
CA ALA A 353 -7.00 -6.67 -4.68
C ALA A 353 -6.72 -5.51 -5.67
N TYR A 354 -5.69 -5.65 -6.50
CA TYR A 354 -5.34 -4.68 -7.53
C TYR A 354 -6.39 -4.66 -8.66
N GLU A 355 -6.77 -5.80 -9.21
CA GLU A 355 -7.80 -5.90 -10.25
C GLU A 355 -9.15 -5.37 -9.75
N ALA A 356 -9.52 -5.72 -8.51
CA ALA A 356 -10.69 -5.18 -7.85
C ALA A 356 -10.64 -3.65 -7.73
N ALA A 357 -9.51 -3.11 -7.29
CA ALA A 357 -9.32 -1.66 -7.17
C ALA A 357 -9.36 -0.94 -8.52
N VAL A 358 -8.80 -1.54 -9.58
CA VAL A 358 -8.89 -1.01 -10.95
C VAL A 358 -10.35 -0.94 -11.39
N SER A 359 -11.15 -1.98 -11.14
CA SER A 359 -12.57 -2.01 -11.49
C SER A 359 -13.37 -0.90 -10.79
N VAL A 360 -13.11 -0.67 -9.51
CA VAL A 360 -13.73 0.42 -8.74
C VAL A 360 -13.30 1.78 -9.29
N LYS A 361 -12.01 1.96 -9.58
CA LYS A 361 -11.45 3.20 -10.14
C LYS A 361 -12.09 3.56 -11.47
N GLU A 362 -12.24 2.60 -12.39
CA GLU A 362 -12.85 2.82 -13.69
C GLU A 362 -14.33 3.20 -13.57
N LEU A 363 -15.06 2.61 -12.62
CA LEU A 363 -16.45 3.01 -12.34
C LEU A 363 -16.50 4.42 -11.74
N LEU A 364 -15.57 4.74 -10.82
CA LEU A 364 -15.50 6.06 -10.20
C LEU A 364 -15.23 7.16 -11.23
N LYS A 365 -14.34 6.93 -12.20
CA LYS A 365 -14.10 7.86 -13.32
C LYS A 365 -15.36 8.16 -14.11
N LYS A 366 -16.18 7.14 -14.39
CA LYS A 366 -17.47 7.32 -15.12
C LYS A 366 -18.51 8.07 -14.31
N THR A 367 -18.47 7.98 -12.98
CA THR A 367 -19.48 8.57 -12.09
C THR A 367 -19.09 10.00 -11.69
N ALA A 368 -17.80 10.31 -11.56
CA ALA A 368 -17.30 11.61 -11.11
C ALA A 368 -16.90 12.56 -12.26
N GLY A 369 -16.75 12.06 -13.49
CA GLY A 369 -16.53 12.83 -14.73
C GLY A 369 -17.84 13.26 -15.29
#